data_d0c1ff9a064d8c4194716c3405eabc31
#
_entry.id   d0c1ff9a064d8c4194716c3405eabc31
#
_cell.length_a   1.000
_cell.length_b   1.000
_cell.length_c   1.000
_cell.angle_alpha   90.00
_cell.angle_beta   90.00
_cell.angle_gamma   90.00
#
_symmetry.space_group_name_H-M   'P 1'
#
loop_
_entity.id
_entity.type
_entity.pdbx_description
1 polymer ?
#
loop_
_entity_poly.entity_id
_entity_poly.type
_entity_poly.pdbx_seq_one_letter_code
_entity_poly.pdbx_strand_id
1 'polypeptide(L)'
;MDELFEQRKKMIVELVHDELYVPMKIKELAIFLNVAKEDRHELERVLDSLVSEGKLTITKKGKYMKPDTSQITGVFESHPN
;
A
#
# COMPACT_ATOMS: atom_id res chain seq x y z
N MET A 1 18.10 11.85 2.83
CA MET A 1 16.99 11.94 2.25
C MET A 1 16.79 10.94 1.24
N ASP A 2 15.70 10.35 1.21
CA ASP A 2 15.50 9.20 0.45
C ASP A 2 14.49 9.46 -0.62
N GLU A 3 14.92 10.12 -1.67
CA GLU A 3 14.04 10.43 -2.78
C GLU A 3 13.49 9.19 -3.41
N LEU A 4 14.30 8.15 -3.51
CA LEU A 4 13.85 6.90 -4.10
C LEU A 4 12.73 6.30 -3.26
N PHE A 5 12.85 6.39 -1.96
CA PHE A 5 11.84 5.88 -1.06
C PHE A 5 10.51 6.62 -1.28
N GLU A 6 10.58 7.93 -1.40
CA GLU A 6 9.38 8.73 -1.61
C GLU A 6 8.78 8.47 -3.00
N GLN A 7 9.61 8.29 -4.00
CA GLN A 7 9.13 7.98 -5.33
C GLN A 7 8.42 6.64 -5.35
N ARG A 8 8.95 5.67 -4.63
CA ARG A 8 8.32 4.37 -4.55
C ARG A 8 6.98 4.44 -3.85
N LYS A 9 6.90 5.24 -2.79
CA LYS A 9 5.64 5.42 -2.08
C LYS A 9 4.59 5.99 -3.02
N LYS A 10 4.96 7.03 -3.77
CA LYS A 10 4.04 7.67 -4.68
C LYS A 10 3.58 6.70 -5.76
N MET A 11 4.52 5.94 -6.29
CA MET A 11 4.22 4.99 -7.34
C MET A 11 3.23 3.94 -6.87
N ILE A 12 3.42 3.45 -5.68
CA ILE A 12 2.54 2.42 -5.14
C ILE A 12 1.15 2.99 -4.85
N VAL A 13 1.09 4.20 -4.32
CA VAL A 13 -0.20 4.82 -4.05
C VAL A 13 -0.98 4.99 -5.37
N GLU A 14 -0.30 5.44 -6.41
CA GLU A 14 -0.96 5.59 -7.70
C GLU A 14 -1.41 4.26 -8.26
N LEU A 15 -0.59 3.24 -8.07
CA LEU A 15 -0.94 1.90 -8.55
C LEU A 15 -2.19 1.37 -7.88
N VAL A 16 -2.26 1.46 -6.56
CA VAL A 16 -3.40 0.88 -5.85
C VAL A 16 -4.69 1.66 -6.07
N HIS A 17 -4.56 2.91 -6.53
CA HIS A 17 -5.76 3.69 -6.83
C HIS A 17 -6.22 3.52 -8.27
N ASP A 18 -5.47 2.77 -9.06
CA ASP A 18 -5.87 2.50 -10.44
C ASP A 18 -7.06 1.56 -10.42
N GLU A 19 -8.02 1.81 -11.28
CA GLU A 19 -9.22 0.99 -11.33
C GLU A 19 -8.95 -0.44 -11.70
N LEU A 20 -7.88 -0.67 -12.43
CA LEU A 20 -7.55 -2.01 -12.87
C LEU A 20 -6.68 -2.77 -11.87
N TYR A 21 -6.33 -2.11 -10.78
CA TYR A 21 -5.48 -2.77 -9.79
C TYR A 21 -6.24 -3.86 -9.04
N VAL A 22 -5.60 -5.00 -8.87
CA VAL A 22 -6.17 -6.06 -8.06
C VAL A 22 -5.30 -6.21 -6.84
N PRO A 23 -5.85 -6.38 -5.67
CA PRO A 23 -5.03 -6.54 -4.46
C PRO A 23 -4.01 -7.64 -4.61
N MET A 24 -2.78 -7.36 -4.21
CA MET A 24 -1.67 -8.30 -4.37
C MET A 24 -0.84 -8.37 -3.10
N LYS A 25 -0.20 -9.50 -2.90
CA LYS A 25 0.72 -9.67 -1.80
C LYS A 25 2.06 -9.04 -2.19
N ILE A 26 2.92 -8.85 -1.20
CA ILE A 26 4.19 -8.21 -1.45
C ILE A 26 5.00 -8.95 -2.51
N LYS A 27 4.94 -10.26 -2.53
CA LYS A 27 5.64 -11.04 -3.52
C LYS A 27 5.17 -10.68 -4.92
N GLU A 28 3.87 -10.59 -5.08
CA GLU A 28 3.28 -10.27 -6.37
C GLU A 28 3.58 -8.83 -6.77
N LEU A 29 3.55 -7.93 -5.79
CA LEU A 29 3.87 -6.54 -6.05
C LEU A 29 5.32 -6.39 -6.48
N ALA A 30 6.22 -7.14 -5.86
CA ALA A 30 7.62 -7.09 -6.21
C ALA A 30 7.83 -7.52 -7.66
N ILE A 31 7.12 -8.54 -8.08
CA ILE A 31 7.22 -9.01 -9.45
C ILE A 31 6.62 -7.97 -10.40
N PHE A 32 5.46 -7.46 -10.06
CA PHE A 32 4.77 -6.48 -10.90
C PHE A 32 5.60 -5.22 -11.07
N LEU A 33 6.24 -4.77 -10.00
CA LEU A 33 7.06 -3.56 -10.04
C LEU A 33 8.49 -3.83 -10.45
N ASN A 34 8.80 -5.08 -10.74
CA ASN A 34 10.12 -5.47 -11.16
C ASN A 34 11.18 -5.11 -10.12
N VAL A 35 10.89 -5.40 -8.87
CA VAL A 35 11.78 -5.10 -7.77
C VAL A 35 12.69 -6.30 -7.55
N ALA A 36 13.99 -6.07 -7.52
CA ALA A 36 14.93 -7.15 -7.32
C ALA A 36 14.78 -7.77 -5.94
N LYS A 37 15.21 -9.00 -5.83
CA LYS A 37 15.10 -9.72 -4.58
C LYS A 37 15.78 -8.99 -3.43
N GLU A 38 16.94 -8.43 -3.69
CA GLU A 38 17.66 -7.74 -2.65
C GLU A 38 16.98 -6.42 -2.28
N ASP A 39 16.10 -5.91 -3.13
CA ASP A 39 15.39 -4.68 -2.84
C ASP A 39 14.00 -4.92 -2.25
N ARG A 40 13.63 -6.17 -2.12
CA ARG A 40 12.31 -6.49 -1.60
C ARG A 40 12.13 -5.99 -0.16
N HIS A 41 13.19 -6.02 0.59
CA HIS A 41 13.17 -5.54 1.97
C HIS A 41 12.78 -4.07 2.01
N GLU A 42 13.30 -3.29 1.08
CA GLU A 42 12.97 -1.89 1.01
C GLU A 42 11.53 -1.70 0.56
N LEU A 43 11.07 -2.51 -0.36
CA LEU A 43 9.68 -2.47 -0.77
C LEU A 43 8.76 -2.72 0.42
N GLU A 44 9.12 -3.68 1.26
CA GLU A 44 8.34 -3.98 2.44
C GLU A 44 8.27 -2.77 3.35
N ARG A 45 9.37 -2.06 3.52
CA ARG A 45 9.39 -0.87 4.36
C ARG A 45 8.51 0.22 3.78
N VAL A 46 8.51 0.38 2.46
CA VAL A 46 7.67 1.35 1.80
C VAL A 46 6.20 1.01 2.05
N LEU A 47 5.85 -0.25 1.87
CA LEU A 47 4.46 -0.68 2.06
C LEU A 47 4.03 -0.49 3.52
N ASP A 48 4.90 -0.85 4.45
CA ASP A 48 4.58 -0.69 5.87
C ASP A 48 4.39 0.79 6.21
N SER A 49 5.20 1.64 5.65
CA SER A 49 5.09 3.07 5.88
C SER A 49 3.77 3.60 5.37
N LEU A 50 3.36 3.16 4.19
CA LEU A 50 2.10 3.59 3.61
C LEU A 50 0.91 3.10 4.41
N VAL A 51 0.98 1.88 4.91
CA VAL A 51 -0.09 1.36 5.75
C VAL A 51 -0.16 2.18 7.04
N SER A 52 0.98 2.49 7.61
CA SER A 52 1.04 3.28 8.83
C SER A 52 0.48 4.68 8.62
N GLU A 53 0.67 5.23 7.42
CA GLU A 53 0.17 6.56 7.12
C GLU A 53 -1.29 6.56 6.71
N GLY A 54 -1.88 5.40 6.60
CA GLY A 54 -3.28 5.31 6.20
C GLY A 54 -3.51 5.40 4.70
N LYS A 55 -2.45 5.28 3.92
CA LYS A 55 -2.58 5.35 2.46
C LYS A 55 -2.76 3.99 1.83
N LEU A 56 -2.52 2.95 2.57
CA LEU A 56 -2.75 1.58 2.12
C LEU A 56 -3.41 0.79 3.22
N THR A 57 -4.07 -0.28 2.83
CA THR A 57 -4.67 -1.20 3.77
C THR A 57 -4.18 -2.60 3.41
N ILE A 58 -3.98 -3.45 4.40
CA ILE A 58 -3.58 -4.81 4.15
C ILE A 58 -4.73 -5.72 4.56
N THR A 59 -5.09 -6.65 3.70
CA THR A 59 -6.20 -7.55 3.98
C THR A 59 -5.75 -8.69 4.88
N LYS A 60 -6.70 -9.49 5.34
CA LYS A 60 -6.38 -10.62 6.17
C LYS A 60 -5.48 -11.62 5.46
N LYS A 61 -5.52 -11.64 4.16
CA LYS A 61 -4.69 -12.56 3.38
C LYS A 61 -3.34 -11.95 3.05
N GLY A 62 -3.05 -10.77 3.55
CA GLY A 62 -1.76 -10.13 3.32
C GLY A 62 -1.68 -9.38 2.00
N LYS A 63 -2.81 -9.06 1.41
CA LYS A 63 -2.81 -8.33 0.15
C LYS A 63 -2.94 -6.84 0.42
N TYR A 64 -2.25 -6.04 -0.37
CA TYR A 64 -2.27 -4.60 -0.19
C TYR A 64 -3.28 -3.98 -1.16
N MET A 65 -4.03 -3.03 -0.66
CA MET A 65 -5.04 -2.36 -1.46
C MET A 65 -5.24 -0.94 -0.95
N LYS A 66 -5.96 -0.13 -1.70
CA LYS A 66 -6.24 1.22 -1.24
C LYS A 66 -7.20 1.16 -0.07
N PRO A 67 -7.15 2.13 0.84
CA PRO A 67 -8.05 2.13 1.99
C PRO A 67 -9.48 2.31 1.51
N ASP A 68 -10.39 1.68 2.21
CA ASP A 68 -11.78 1.80 1.86
C ASP A 68 -12.33 3.00 2.59
N THR A 69 -12.36 4.13 1.92
CA THR A 69 -12.84 5.34 2.56
C THR A 69 -14.33 5.51 2.43
N SER A 70 -14.97 4.68 1.67
CA SER A 70 -16.40 4.83 1.52
C SER A 70 -17.15 4.50 2.79
N GLN A 71 -16.48 3.83 3.71
CA GLN A 71 -17.14 3.52 4.95
C GLN A 71 -17.08 4.58 5.96
N ILE A 72 -16.39 5.63 5.69
CA ILE A 72 -16.28 6.66 6.64
C ILE A 72 -17.42 7.46 6.66
N THR A 73 -18.37 7.14 6.43
CA THR A 73 -19.42 8.01 6.59
C THR A 73 -19.72 8.05 7.95
N GLY A 74 -19.51 8.31 8.42
CA GLY A 74 -19.75 8.14 9.59
C GLY A 74 -19.07 8.22 10.52
N VAL A 75 -19.08 8.07 10.58
CA VAL A 75 -18.50 8.05 11.31
C VAL A 75 -18.07 7.84 11.90
N PHE A 76 -17.89 7.47 12.03
CA PHE A 76 -17.24 7.22 12.60
C PHE A 76 -16.84 6.98 13.07
N GLU A 77 -16.93 6.85 13.46
CA GLU A 77 -16.30 6.68 14.01
C GLU A 77 -15.76 6.41 14.38
N SER A 78 -16.04 6.34 14.83
CA SER A 78 -15.32 6.19 15.35
C SER A 78 -14.95 5.87 15.62
N HIS A 79 -15.15 5.78 16.11
CA HIS A 79 -14.60 5.59 16.57
C HIS A 79 -14.28 5.15 16.77
N PRO A 80 -14.65 5.04 17.15
CA PRO A 80 -14.19 4.71 17.54
C PRO A 80 -13.89 4.34 17.61
N ASN A 81 -13.97 4.37 17.96
CA ASN A 81 -13.41 4.31 18.16
C ASN A 81 -13.13 4.15 18.28
#